data_7f6a6aae68236e2500c2bc8549b4122b
#
_entry.id   7f6a6aae68236e2500c2bc8549b4122b
#
_cell.length_a   1.000
_cell.length_b   1.000
_cell.length_c   1.000
_cell.angle_alpha   90.00
_cell.angle_beta   90.00
_cell.angle_gamma   90.00
#
_symmetry.space_group_name_H-M   'P 1'
#
loop_
_entity.id
_entity.type
_entity.pdbx_description
1 polymer ?
#
loop_
_entity_poly.entity_id
_entity_poly.type
_entity_poly.pdbx_seq_one_letter_code
_entity_poly.pdbx_strand_id
1 'polypeptide(L)'
;MQIKQLEYLVKIVENGSISKAAEQLYITQPNLTKAGSSLEKEYGIRLFNRRARGVELTAEGKEFMRYARKVIAAADALDSNFTSQKKEARAELFLATHQFDFIYPAMLKTYERFTDQRIHFNLIETDRSDVVQQVLDGNADLGFFVRNDADAKSMILRKEASRLEFQVLDQGNYYICVGPKSKFYARESVQYGEVNDCMQIALDMEESAKQDLYFDNALLRDGIQEKRIFFNTVSACEYFLLNSDVVLFASKWTTGCFEHSQIHTIPVELDSNLPTEGINELILVKRAGEQMTETERVFVENVMNQIHTAKAAERESEG
;
A
#
# COMPACT_ATOMS: atom_id res chain seq x y z
N MET A 1 -26.43 0.42 16.61
CA MET A 1 -25.99 1.47 15.67
C MET A 1 -26.80 1.40 14.38
N GLN A 2 -27.19 2.55 13.80
CA GLN A 2 -27.85 2.66 12.50
C GLN A 2 -27.05 3.65 11.63
N ILE A 3 -26.93 3.41 10.32
CA ILE A 3 -26.20 4.27 9.38
C ILE A 3 -26.68 5.72 9.49
N LYS A 4 -28.01 5.92 9.58
CA LYS A 4 -28.60 7.24 9.75
C LYS A 4 -28.12 8.00 11.01
N GLN A 5 -27.76 7.30 12.08
CA GLN A 5 -27.17 7.93 13.27
C GLN A 5 -25.75 8.43 12.98
N LEU A 6 -24.99 7.69 12.14
CA LEU A 6 -23.64 8.12 11.71
C LEU A 6 -23.72 9.34 10.78
N GLU A 7 -24.68 9.37 9.85
CA GLU A 7 -24.94 10.54 8.98
C GLU A 7 -25.29 11.78 9.82
N TYR A 8 -26.13 11.61 10.85
CA TYR A 8 -26.46 12.68 11.79
C TYR A 8 -25.23 13.19 12.53
N LEU A 9 -24.34 12.30 12.94
CA LEU A 9 -23.08 12.64 13.59
C LEU A 9 -22.19 13.50 12.67
N VAL A 10 -22.05 13.10 11.40
CA VAL A 10 -21.30 13.87 10.38
C VAL A 10 -21.87 15.27 10.24
N LYS A 11 -23.20 15.38 10.12
CA LYS A 11 -23.88 16.70 9.98
C LYS A 11 -23.71 17.58 11.20
N ILE A 12 -23.71 17.04 12.40
CA ILE A 12 -23.44 17.82 13.63
C ILE A 12 -22.02 18.41 13.58
N VAL A 13 -21.04 17.61 13.13
CA VAL A 13 -19.63 18.05 13.05
C VAL A 13 -19.44 19.10 11.96
N GLU A 14 -20.02 18.90 10.78
CA GLU A 14 -19.95 19.85 9.67
C GLU A 14 -20.52 21.23 10.03
N ASN A 15 -21.60 21.26 10.81
CA ASN A 15 -22.26 22.49 11.21
C ASN A 15 -21.71 23.10 12.51
N GLY A 16 -20.89 22.35 13.27
CA GLY A 16 -20.40 22.76 14.59
C GLY A 16 -21.50 23.04 15.62
N SER A 17 -22.76 22.71 15.32
CA SER A 17 -23.95 23.01 16.12
C SER A 17 -25.05 21.99 15.87
N ILE A 18 -25.58 21.41 16.96
CA ILE A 18 -26.70 20.47 16.89
C ILE A 18 -27.96 21.13 16.33
N SER A 19 -28.21 22.40 16.73
CA SER A 19 -29.41 23.16 16.27
C SER A 19 -29.36 23.44 14.77
N LYS A 20 -28.22 23.91 14.25
CA LYS A 20 -28.04 24.17 12.81
C LYS A 20 -28.10 22.85 12.00
N ALA A 21 -27.49 21.78 12.50
CA ALA A 21 -27.57 20.48 11.85
C ALA A 21 -29.00 19.92 11.81
N ALA A 22 -29.79 20.15 12.89
CA ALA A 22 -31.19 19.75 12.95
C ALA A 22 -32.07 20.50 11.94
N GLU A 23 -31.87 21.80 11.80
CA GLU A 23 -32.51 22.63 10.77
C GLU A 23 -32.18 22.15 9.36
N GLN A 24 -30.91 21.91 9.08
CA GLN A 24 -30.45 21.39 7.76
C GLN A 24 -31.04 20.04 7.41
N LEU A 25 -31.23 19.17 8.41
CA LEU A 25 -31.76 17.83 8.24
C LEU A 25 -33.30 17.77 8.30
N TYR A 26 -33.97 18.91 8.52
CA TYR A 26 -35.42 18.99 8.72
C TYR A 26 -35.95 18.07 9.83
N ILE A 27 -35.17 17.94 10.92
CA ILE A 27 -35.57 17.17 12.11
C ILE A 27 -35.49 18.04 13.37
N THR A 28 -36.08 17.53 14.46
CA THR A 28 -36.03 18.25 15.73
C THR A 28 -34.66 18.10 16.42
N GLN A 29 -34.18 19.15 17.07
CA GLN A 29 -32.92 19.10 17.83
C GLN A 29 -32.89 18.00 18.90
N PRO A 30 -33.99 17.71 19.66
CA PRO A 30 -34.01 16.58 20.59
C PRO A 30 -33.75 15.22 19.93
N ASN A 31 -34.26 14.99 18.73
CA ASN A 31 -34.03 13.75 17.99
C ASN A 31 -32.56 13.59 17.60
N LEU A 32 -31.96 14.67 17.13
CA LEU A 32 -30.53 14.67 16.76
C LEU A 32 -29.63 14.49 17.99
N THR A 33 -29.97 15.15 19.11
CA THR A 33 -29.26 14.97 20.39
C THR A 33 -29.38 13.52 20.89
N LYS A 34 -30.57 12.91 20.77
CA LYS A 34 -30.82 11.54 21.17
C LYS A 34 -29.99 10.55 20.34
N ALA A 35 -29.86 10.80 19.03
CA ALA A 35 -29.06 9.96 18.15
C ALA A 35 -27.56 9.94 18.59
N GLY A 36 -26.97 11.10 18.85
CA GLY A 36 -25.61 11.21 19.37
C GLY A 36 -25.44 10.54 20.74
N SER A 37 -26.32 10.82 21.68
CA SER A 37 -26.28 10.23 23.04
C SER A 37 -26.51 8.70 23.01
N SER A 38 -27.26 8.19 22.04
CA SER A 38 -27.44 6.74 21.87
C SER A 38 -26.13 6.06 21.45
N LEU A 39 -25.38 6.64 20.52
CA LEU A 39 -24.06 6.15 20.11
C LEU A 39 -23.05 6.23 21.27
N GLU A 40 -23.01 7.35 21.98
CA GLU A 40 -22.15 7.51 23.16
C GLU A 40 -22.42 6.42 24.21
N LYS A 41 -23.69 6.12 24.47
CA LYS A 41 -24.11 5.07 25.42
C LYS A 41 -23.77 3.67 24.92
N GLU A 42 -23.98 3.41 23.61
CA GLU A 42 -23.75 2.08 23.00
C GLU A 42 -22.27 1.70 23.03
N TYR A 43 -21.38 2.67 22.75
CA TYR A 43 -19.93 2.45 22.70
C TYR A 43 -19.19 2.81 23.99
N GLY A 44 -19.89 3.39 24.98
CA GLY A 44 -19.29 3.76 26.27
C GLY A 44 -18.26 4.89 26.18
N ILE A 45 -18.33 5.71 25.12
CA ILE A 45 -17.40 6.82 24.85
C ILE A 45 -18.13 8.15 24.82
N ARG A 46 -17.40 9.25 24.97
CA ARG A 46 -17.90 10.58 24.70
C ARG A 46 -17.47 11.02 23.31
N LEU A 47 -18.45 11.34 22.44
CA LEU A 47 -18.17 11.82 21.09
C LEU A 47 -17.99 13.35 21.05
N PHE A 48 -18.74 14.07 21.91
CA PHE A 48 -18.81 15.52 21.88
C PHE A 48 -18.45 16.18 23.20
N ASN A 49 -17.71 17.28 23.11
CA ASN A 49 -17.58 18.30 24.12
C ASN A 49 -18.59 19.42 23.84
N ARG A 50 -19.51 19.69 24.76
CA ARG A 50 -20.44 20.84 24.66
C ARG A 50 -19.70 22.11 25.08
N ARG A 51 -19.69 23.10 24.22
CA ARG A 51 -19.14 24.43 24.48
C ARG A 51 -20.22 25.50 24.41
N ALA A 52 -19.98 26.67 24.99
CA ALA A 52 -20.93 27.79 24.95
C ALA A 52 -21.26 28.22 23.52
N ARG A 53 -20.44 27.96 22.53
CA ARG A 53 -20.60 28.33 21.12
C ARG A 53 -20.73 27.13 20.16
N GLY A 54 -21.11 25.94 20.64
CA GLY A 54 -21.33 24.82 19.75
C GLY A 54 -20.83 23.48 20.29
N VAL A 55 -20.47 22.59 19.39
CA VAL A 55 -20.05 21.21 19.68
C VAL A 55 -18.71 20.93 19.02
N GLU A 56 -17.78 20.37 19.78
CA GLU A 56 -16.49 19.90 19.29
C GLU A 56 -16.33 18.41 19.56
N LEU A 57 -15.63 17.69 18.69
CA LEU A 57 -15.30 16.29 18.92
C LEU A 57 -14.25 16.12 20.02
N THR A 58 -14.43 15.11 20.86
CA THR A 58 -13.38 14.60 21.74
C THR A 58 -12.29 13.88 20.91
N ALA A 59 -11.20 13.45 21.53
CA ALA A 59 -10.20 12.62 20.87
C ALA A 59 -10.82 11.30 20.37
N GLU A 60 -11.59 10.61 21.24
CA GLU A 60 -12.34 9.40 20.90
C GLU A 60 -13.39 9.67 19.80
N GLY A 61 -14.06 10.84 19.87
CA GLY A 61 -15.01 11.28 18.85
C GLY A 61 -14.39 11.48 17.48
N LYS A 62 -13.15 11.99 17.39
CA LYS A 62 -12.42 12.12 16.13
C LYS A 62 -12.09 10.75 15.52
N GLU A 63 -11.65 9.82 16.35
CA GLU A 63 -11.38 8.46 15.92
C GLU A 63 -12.65 7.76 15.47
N PHE A 64 -13.72 7.82 16.26
CA PHE A 64 -15.03 7.26 15.89
C PHE A 64 -15.53 7.83 14.57
N MET A 65 -15.39 9.15 14.35
CA MET A 65 -15.78 9.82 13.12
C MET A 65 -15.04 9.29 11.89
N ARG A 66 -13.75 8.95 12.02
CA ARG A 66 -12.96 8.37 10.94
C ARG A 66 -13.57 7.03 10.48
N TYR A 67 -13.98 6.17 11.41
CA TYR A 67 -14.65 4.91 11.09
C TYR A 67 -16.09 5.13 10.61
N ALA A 68 -16.83 6.06 11.21
CA ALA A 68 -18.20 6.38 10.80
C ALA A 68 -18.27 6.80 9.32
N ARG A 69 -17.33 7.63 8.85
CA ARG A 69 -17.26 8.03 7.44
C ARG A 69 -16.99 6.86 6.51
N LYS A 70 -16.14 5.90 6.90
CA LYS A 70 -15.90 4.68 6.12
C LYS A 70 -17.17 3.83 5.98
N VAL A 71 -17.93 3.67 7.06
CA VAL A 71 -19.19 2.92 7.04
C VAL A 71 -20.24 3.59 6.15
N ILE A 72 -20.37 4.92 6.23
CA ILE A 72 -21.27 5.67 5.35
C ILE A 72 -20.88 5.50 3.88
N ALA A 73 -19.60 5.69 3.57
CA ALA A 73 -19.09 5.54 2.20
C ALA A 73 -19.33 4.13 1.64
N ALA A 74 -19.15 3.08 2.46
CA ALA A 74 -19.45 1.71 2.08
C ALA A 74 -20.96 1.49 1.83
N ALA A 75 -21.83 2.10 2.65
CA ALA A 75 -23.27 2.03 2.46
C ALA A 75 -23.72 2.75 1.18
N ASP A 76 -23.19 3.95 0.93
CA ASP A 76 -23.45 4.72 -0.29
C ASP A 76 -23.00 3.95 -1.54
N ALA A 77 -21.84 3.30 -1.46
CA ALA A 77 -21.33 2.44 -2.53
C ALA A 77 -22.29 1.25 -2.78
N LEU A 78 -22.76 0.59 -1.73
CA LEU A 78 -23.74 -0.49 -1.82
C LEU A 78 -25.03 -0.01 -2.49
N ASP A 79 -25.59 1.11 -2.03
CA ASP A 79 -26.80 1.68 -2.61
C ASP A 79 -26.60 2.07 -4.07
N SER A 80 -25.51 2.73 -4.42
CA SER A 80 -25.20 3.13 -5.79
C SER A 80 -25.01 1.94 -6.72
N ASN A 81 -24.46 0.84 -6.23
CA ASN A 81 -24.19 -0.36 -7.02
C ASN A 81 -25.44 -1.24 -7.24
N PHE A 82 -26.38 -1.22 -6.30
CA PHE A 82 -27.54 -2.13 -6.34
C PHE A 82 -28.88 -1.46 -6.60
N THR A 83 -29.00 -0.14 -6.42
CA THR A 83 -30.29 0.58 -6.58
C THR A 83 -30.47 1.14 -8.01
N SER A 84 -29.42 1.33 -8.80
CA SER A 84 -29.55 1.76 -10.18
C SER A 84 -30.04 0.62 -11.08
N GLN A 85 -31.26 0.75 -11.60
CA GLN A 85 -31.93 -0.23 -12.49
C GLN A 85 -31.24 -0.42 -13.86
N LYS A 86 -30.19 0.30 -14.18
CA LYS A 86 -29.29 0.04 -15.31
C LYS A 86 -27.94 -0.40 -14.76
N LYS A 87 -27.65 -1.68 -14.84
CA LYS A 87 -26.28 -2.21 -14.76
C LYS A 87 -25.50 -1.70 -15.97
N GLU A 88 -25.06 -0.45 -15.94
CA GLU A 88 -24.01 -0.03 -16.84
C GLU A 88 -22.78 -0.85 -16.46
N ALA A 89 -22.12 -1.44 -17.46
CA ALA A 89 -20.90 -2.19 -17.23
C ALA A 89 -19.87 -1.28 -16.54
N ARG A 90 -19.28 -1.78 -15.47
CA ARG A 90 -18.27 -1.05 -14.68
C ARG A 90 -16.98 -1.85 -14.65
N ALA A 91 -15.89 -1.19 -14.91
CA ALA A 91 -14.56 -1.71 -14.70
C ALA A 91 -14.03 -1.16 -13.37
N GLU A 92 -13.99 -1.98 -12.35
CA GLU A 92 -13.49 -1.60 -11.02
C GLU A 92 -12.20 -2.35 -10.75
N LEU A 93 -11.20 -1.65 -10.15
CA LEU A 93 -9.90 -2.20 -9.82
C LEU A 93 -9.36 -1.49 -8.59
N PHE A 94 -9.27 -2.21 -7.47
CA PHE A 94 -8.78 -1.71 -6.20
C PHE A 94 -7.51 -2.45 -5.84
N LEU A 95 -6.38 -1.73 -5.87
CA LEU A 95 -5.06 -2.29 -5.71
C LEU A 95 -4.38 -1.73 -4.46
N ALA A 96 -3.66 -2.57 -3.73
CA ALA A 96 -2.65 -2.17 -2.77
C ALA A 96 -1.30 -2.76 -3.21
N THR A 97 -0.26 -1.96 -3.25
CA THR A 97 1.01 -2.41 -3.79
C THR A 97 2.18 -1.68 -3.13
N HIS A 98 3.29 -2.36 -3.10
CA HIS A 98 4.58 -1.72 -2.99
C HIS A 98 4.88 -0.97 -4.29
N GLN A 99 5.86 -0.08 -4.29
CA GLN A 99 6.21 0.69 -5.50
C GLN A 99 6.90 -0.22 -6.52
N PHE A 100 6.19 -0.54 -7.58
CA PHE A 100 6.68 -1.34 -8.71
C PHE A 100 6.43 -0.61 -10.02
N ASP A 101 7.45 -0.58 -10.87
CA ASP A 101 7.42 0.04 -12.19
C ASP A 101 6.39 -0.59 -13.14
N PHE A 102 6.19 -1.91 -13.07
CA PHE A 102 5.27 -2.65 -13.93
C PHE A 102 3.79 -2.39 -13.66
N ILE A 103 3.44 -1.85 -12.49
CA ILE A 103 2.03 -1.60 -12.10
C ILE A 103 1.39 -0.56 -13.02
N TYR A 104 2.08 0.54 -13.30
CA TYR A 104 1.53 1.65 -14.08
C TYR A 104 1.26 1.26 -15.54
N PRO A 105 2.19 0.61 -16.28
CA PRO A 105 1.89 0.12 -17.63
C PRO A 105 0.78 -0.93 -17.66
N ALA A 106 0.71 -1.81 -16.66
CA ALA A 106 -0.36 -2.80 -16.56
C ALA A 106 -1.72 -2.13 -16.32
N MET A 107 -1.79 -1.11 -15.45
CA MET A 107 -3.00 -0.32 -15.23
C MET A 107 -3.42 0.43 -16.48
N LEU A 108 -2.48 1.05 -17.20
CA LEU A 108 -2.76 1.77 -18.45
C LEU A 108 -3.37 0.83 -19.51
N LYS A 109 -2.77 -0.35 -19.73
CA LYS A 109 -3.30 -1.34 -20.67
C LYS A 109 -4.68 -1.86 -20.24
N THR A 110 -4.91 -1.99 -18.93
CA THR A 110 -6.22 -2.37 -18.41
C THR A 110 -7.24 -1.27 -18.66
N TYR A 111 -6.88 -0.02 -18.38
CA TYR A 111 -7.73 1.15 -18.69
C TYR A 111 -8.12 1.17 -20.17
N GLU A 112 -7.17 1.01 -21.10
CA GLU A 112 -7.41 1.03 -22.54
C GLU A 112 -8.44 -0.02 -23.01
N ARG A 113 -8.50 -1.16 -22.32
CA ARG A 113 -9.44 -2.24 -22.64
C ARG A 113 -10.89 -1.96 -22.23
N PHE A 114 -11.09 -1.10 -21.22
CA PHE A 114 -12.43 -0.86 -20.63
C PHE A 114 -12.93 0.57 -20.83
N THR A 115 -12.41 1.31 -21.82
CA THR A 115 -12.76 2.72 -22.09
C THR A 115 -14.23 2.95 -22.44
N ASP A 116 -14.94 1.92 -22.83
CA ASP A 116 -16.39 1.93 -23.12
C ASP A 116 -17.28 1.75 -21.89
N GLN A 117 -16.66 1.53 -20.71
CA GLN A 117 -17.34 1.30 -19.45
C GLN A 117 -17.13 2.48 -18.48
N ARG A 118 -17.87 2.49 -17.37
CA ARG A 118 -17.52 3.34 -16.24
C ARG A 118 -16.32 2.76 -15.50
N ILE A 119 -15.26 3.52 -15.41
CA ILE A 119 -14.00 3.09 -14.81
C ILE A 119 -13.86 3.69 -13.41
N HIS A 120 -13.50 2.83 -12.45
CA HIS A 120 -13.11 3.21 -11.11
C HIS A 120 -11.87 2.42 -10.68
N PHE A 121 -10.70 2.98 -10.90
CA PHE A 121 -9.43 2.39 -10.50
C PHE A 121 -8.87 3.15 -9.29
N ASN A 122 -8.45 2.41 -8.29
CA ASN A 122 -7.80 2.93 -7.09
C ASN A 122 -6.49 2.18 -6.86
N LEU A 123 -5.41 2.92 -6.62
CA LEU A 123 -4.11 2.38 -6.30
C LEU A 123 -3.64 2.95 -4.96
N ILE A 124 -3.35 2.08 -4.01
CA ILE A 124 -2.76 2.41 -2.72
C ILE A 124 -1.31 1.90 -2.75
N GLU A 125 -0.35 2.82 -2.77
CA GLU A 125 1.05 2.49 -2.59
C GLU A 125 1.41 2.59 -1.12
N THR A 126 1.92 1.50 -0.55
CA THR A 126 2.20 1.39 0.87
C THR A 126 3.22 0.29 1.17
N ASP A 127 3.56 0.09 2.45
CA ASP A 127 4.45 -0.95 2.89
C ASP A 127 3.82 -2.35 2.76
N ARG A 128 4.66 -3.37 2.76
CA ARG A 128 4.25 -4.77 2.63
C ARG A 128 3.22 -5.22 3.67
N SER A 129 3.43 -4.89 4.94
CA SER A 129 2.50 -5.23 6.03
C SER A 129 1.14 -4.60 5.78
N ASP A 130 1.13 -3.38 5.30
CA ASP A 130 -0.06 -2.64 5.00
C ASP A 130 -0.75 -3.10 3.71
N VAL A 131 -0.01 -3.54 2.68
CA VAL A 131 -0.60 -4.17 1.49
C VAL A 131 -1.50 -5.34 1.92
N VAL A 132 -0.99 -6.23 2.77
CA VAL A 132 -1.76 -7.37 3.30
C VAL A 132 -2.98 -6.89 4.09
N GLN A 133 -2.81 -5.86 4.92
CA GLN A 133 -3.89 -5.30 5.73
C GLN A 133 -4.96 -4.61 4.87
N GLN A 134 -4.58 -3.88 3.81
CA GLN A 134 -5.54 -3.26 2.88
C GLN A 134 -6.44 -4.31 2.20
N VAL A 135 -5.86 -5.46 1.82
CA VAL A 135 -6.63 -6.58 1.25
C VAL A 135 -7.54 -7.22 2.29
N LEU A 136 -7.07 -7.44 3.51
CA LEU A 136 -7.87 -7.99 4.62
C LEU A 136 -9.05 -7.11 4.99
N ASP A 137 -8.84 -5.79 5.00
CA ASP A 137 -9.86 -4.79 5.35
C ASP A 137 -10.84 -4.52 4.20
N GLY A 138 -10.60 -5.09 3.00
CA GLY A 138 -11.44 -4.87 1.82
C GLY A 138 -11.28 -3.50 1.18
N ASN A 139 -10.21 -2.76 1.50
CA ASN A 139 -9.87 -1.50 0.83
C ASN A 139 -9.20 -1.73 -0.53
N ALA A 140 -8.61 -2.90 -0.72
CA ALA A 140 -8.08 -3.40 -1.99
C ALA A 140 -8.58 -4.83 -2.23
N ASP A 141 -8.73 -5.22 -3.49
CA ASP A 141 -9.11 -6.57 -3.89
C ASP A 141 -7.87 -7.41 -4.20
N LEU A 142 -6.86 -6.79 -4.78
CA LEU A 142 -5.58 -7.40 -5.08
C LEU A 142 -4.45 -6.63 -4.40
N GLY A 143 -3.47 -7.37 -3.86
CA GLY A 143 -2.25 -6.81 -3.30
C GLY A 143 -1.00 -7.37 -3.98
N PHE A 144 0.03 -6.53 -4.14
CA PHE A 144 1.32 -6.93 -4.71
C PHE A 144 2.44 -6.49 -3.78
N PHE A 145 3.31 -7.41 -3.41
CA PHE A 145 4.47 -7.11 -2.56
C PHE A 145 5.61 -8.10 -2.79
N VAL A 146 6.80 -7.75 -2.34
CA VAL A 146 7.95 -8.65 -2.35
C VAL A 146 8.02 -9.39 -1.01
N ARG A 147 8.22 -10.69 -1.08
CA ARG A 147 8.50 -11.58 0.06
C ARG A 147 9.93 -12.10 -0.05
N ASN A 148 10.64 -12.15 1.06
CA ASN A 148 11.93 -12.81 1.17
C ASN A 148 11.84 -14.04 2.09
N ASP A 149 12.92 -14.84 2.18
CA ASP A 149 12.95 -16.07 2.99
C ASP A 149 12.65 -15.83 4.49
N ALA A 150 13.00 -14.66 5.03
CA ALA A 150 12.72 -14.32 6.43
C ALA A 150 11.22 -14.13 6.67
N ASP A 151 10.50 -13.64 5.66
CA ASP A 151 9.07 -13.34 5.72
C ASP A 151 8.19 -14.59 5.73
N ALA A 152 8.63 -15.65 5.05
CA ALA A 152 7.93 -16.94 5.09
C ALA A 152 7.76 -17.48 6.53
N LYS A 153 8.57 -16.95 7.46
CA LYS A 153 8.53 -17.26 8.90
C LYS A 153 7.73 -16.24 9.73
N SER A 154 7.27 -15.13 9.13
CA SER A 154 6.60 -14.07 9.86
C SER A 154 5.23 -14.51 10.39
N MET A 155 4.92 -14.08 11.64
CA MET A 155 3.70 -14.47 12.35
C MET A 155 2.42 -13.88 11.72
N ILE A 156 2.52 -12.71 11.05
CA ILE A 156 1.38 -12.03 10.42
C ILE A 156 0.85 -12.87 9.26
N LEU A 157 1.75 -13.32 8.37
CA LEU A 157 1.38 -14.18 7.24
C LEU A 157 0.80 -15.53 7.69
N ARG A 158 1.23 -16.06 8.84
CA ARG A 158 0.70 -17.31 9.40
C ARG A 158 -0.68 -17.15 10.03
N LYS A 159 -0.92 -16.06 10.75
CA LYS A 159 -2.16 -15.83 11.48
C LYS A 159 -3.34 -15.57 10.54
N GLU A 160 -3.10 -14.89 9.43
CA GLU A 160 -4.12 -14.51 8.45
C GLU A 160 -4.14 -15.41 7.20
N ALA A 161 -3.25 -16.41 7.14
CA ALA A 161 -3.10 -17.31 6.00
C ALA A 161 -4.39 -18.03 5.58
N SER A 162 -5.32 -18.27 6.52
CA SER A 162 -6.62 -18.89 6.20
C SER A 162 -7.62 -17.95 5.53
N ARG A 163 -7.38 -16.63 5.58
CA ARG A 163 -8.27 -15.61 5.01
C ARG A 163 -7.76 -15.05 3.68
N LEU A 164 -6.54 -15.40 3.30
CA LEU A 164 -5.86 -14.88 2.13
C LEU A 164 -5.33 -16.03 1.26
N GLU A 165 -5.27 -15.78 -0.03
CA GLU A 165 -4.58 -16.60 -1.02
C GLU A 165 -3.37 -15.84 -1.52
N PHE A 166 -2.21 -16.51 -1.53
CA PHE A 166 -0.94 -15.97 -1.99
C PHE A 166 -0.47 -16.74 -3.22
N GLN A 167 -0.11 -16.02 -4.26
CA GLN A 167 0.43 -16.60 -5.49
C GLN A 167 1.80 -15.98 -5.78
N VAL A 168 2.82 -16.81 -5.94
CA VAL A 168 4.13 -16.36 -6.44
C VAL A 168 4.01 -16.09 -7.94
N LEU A 169 4.26 -14.85 -8.34
CA LEU A 169 4.23 -14.43 -9.74
C LEU A 169 5.61 -14.54 -10.39
N ASP A 170 6.65 -14.23 -9.65
CA ASP A 170 8.03 -14.22 -10.13
C ASP A 170 9.02 -14.37 -8.98
N GLN A 171 10.27 -14.73 -9.32
CA GLN A 171 11.42 -14.78 -8.42
C GLN A 171 12.55 -13.93 -9.00
N GLY A 172 13.31 -13.27 -8.15
CA GLY A 172 14.40 -12.38 -8.55
C GLY A 172 15.44 -12.19 -7.46
N ASN A 173 16.59 -11.64 -7.88
CA ASN A 173 17.73 -11.36 -7.02
C ASN A 173 17.63 -9.95 -6.40
N TYR A 174 18.60 -9.64 -5.54
CA TYR A 174 18.83 -8.33 -4.98
C TYR A 174 19.66 -7.46 -5.90
N TYR A 175 19.39 -6.17 -5.88
CA TYR A 175 20.11 -5.14 -6.59
C TYR A 175 20.41 -3.97 -5.66
N ILE A 176 21.38 -3.14 -6.06
CA ILE A 176 21.53 -1.79 -5.52
C ILE A 176 21.32 -0.77 -6.63
N CYS A 177 20.69 0.35 -6.27
CA CYS A 177 20.65 1.54 -7.09
C CYS A 177 21.71 2.52 -6.58
N VAL A 178 22.52 3.06 -7.49
CA VAL A 178 23.64 3.95 -7.20
C VAL A 178 23.72 5.10 -8.20
N GLY A 179 24.06 6.28 -7.73
CA GLY A 179 24.28 7.44 -8.58
C GLY A 179 25.75 7.66 -8.93
N PRO A 180 26.05 8.70 -9.76
CA PRO A 180 27.39 8.95 -10.34
C PRO A 180 28.52 9.17 -9.32
N LYS A 181 28.18 9.50 -8.06
CA LYS A 181 29.16 9.73 -7.00
C LYS A 181 29.52 8.48 -6.20
N SER A 182 28.79 7.38 -6.43
CA SER A 182 29.05 6.12 -5.75
C SER A 182 30.32 5.45 -6.29
N LYS A 183 31.11 4.86 -5.40
CA LYS A 183 32.26 4.02 -5.77
C LYS A 183 31.88 2.78 -6.60
N PHE A 184 30.62 2.42 -6.60
CA PHE A 184 30.09 1.27 -7.35
C PHE A 184 29.55 1.63 -8.74
N TYR A 185 29.46 2.91 -9.09
CA TYR A 185 28.77 3.38 -10.30
C TYR A 185 29.20 2.69 -11.59
N ALA A 186 30.50 2.33 -11.71
CA ALA A 186 31.05 1.68 -12.90
C ALA A 186 31.18 0.14 -12.74
N ARG A 187 30.60 -0.44 -11.70
CA ARG A 187 30.69 -1.88 -11.42
C ARG A 187 29.55 -2.62 -12.12
N GLU A 188 29.83 -3.85 -12.57
CA GLU A 188 28.83 -4.76 -13.15
C GLU A 188 28.13 -5.60 -12.08
N SER A 189 28.81 -5.92 -10.97
CA SER A 189 28.24 -6.56 -9.79
C SER A 189 28.95 -6.09 -8.50
N VAL A 190 28.32 -6.34 -7.36
CA VAL A 190 28.90 -6.05 -6.04
C VAL A 190 28.64 -7.22 -5.09
N GLN A 191 29.60 -7.49 -4.21
CA GLN A 191 29.39 -8.43 -3.11
C GLN A 191 28.60 -7.75 -2.00
N TYR A 192 27.69 -8.46 -1.35
CA TYR A 192 26.89 -7.95 -0.26
C TYR A 192 27.74 -7.29 0.84
N GLY A 193 28.82 -7.93 1.25
CA GLY A 193 29.74 -7.40 2.27
C GLY A 193 30.36 -6.05 1.92
N GLU A 194 30.58 -5.73 0.62
CA GLU A 194 31.12 -4.43 0.19
C GLU A 194 30.12 -3.29 0.38
N VAL A 195 28.83 -3.60 0.32
CA VAL A 195 27.73 -2.61 0.39
C VAL A 195 27.32 -2.33 1.82
N ASN A 196 27.55 -3.29 2.70
CA ASN A 196 27.08 -3.27 4.07
C ASN A 196 27.63 -2.08 4.89
N ASP A 197 28.87 -1.64 4.63
CA ASP A 197 29.51 -0.53 5.30
C ASP A 197 29.14 0.85 4.73
N CYS A 198 28.35 0.89 3.65
CA CYS A 198 27.98 2.14 3.00
C CYS A 198 26.79 2.82 3.71
N MET A 199 26.66 4.12 3.49
CA MET A 199 25.45 4.84 3.85
C MET A 199 24.30 4.35 2.95
N GLN A 200 23.27 3.79 3.56
CA GLN A 200 22.11 3.27 2.86
C GLN A 200 20.94 4.23 2.98
N ILE A 201 20.17 4.34 1.90
CA ILE A 201 18.83 4.93 1.96
C ILE A 201 17.79 3.83 1.86
N ALA A 202 16.68 4.04 2.52
CA ALA A 202 15.52 3.17 2.48
C ALA A 202 14.26 4.00 2.18
N LEU A 203 13.39 3.43 1.37
CA LEU A 203 12.08 3.99 1.15
C LEU A 203 11.13 3.41 2.19
N ASP A 204 10.69 4.24 3.11
CA ASP A 204 9.78 3.90 4.21
C ASP A 204 8.55 4.80 4.14
N MET A 205 7.40 4.20 3.95
CA MET A 205 6.13 4.94 3.77
C MET A 205 5.45 5.27 5.10
N GLU A 206 5.83 4.60 6.21
CA GLU A 206 5.25 4.83 7.55
C GLU A 206 6.25 4.70 8.70
N GLU A 207 6.03 5.50 9.75
CA GLU A 207 6.84 5.56 10.98
C GLU A 207 6.81 4.26 11.81
N SER A 208 5.95 3.31 11.46
CA SER A 208 5.81 2.00 12.11
C SER A 208 6.88 0.99 11.69
N ALA A 209 7.60 1.23 10.63
CA ALA A 209 8.65 0.35 10.10
C ALA A 209 9.91 0.24 10.99
N LYS A 210 9.89 0.79 12.20
CA LYS A 210 10.97 0.57 13.19
C LYS A 210 11.16 -0.89 13.60
N GLN A 211 10.26 -1.78 13.21
CA GLN A 211 10.33 -3.21 13.58
C GLN A 211 10.44 -4.17 12.40
N ASP A 212 10.13 -3.78 11.16
CA ASP A 212 10.16 -4.66 9.99
C ASP A 212 10.92 -4.02 8.83
N LEU A 213 12.23 -3.93 8.97
CA LEU A 213 13.12 -3.42 7.92
C LEU A 213 13.16 -4.38 6.72
N TYR A 214 12.98 -3.86 5.53
CA TYR A 214 12.73 -4.55 4.26
C TYR A 214 13.73 -5.64 3.85
N PHE A 215 14.97 -5.51 4.28
CA PHE A 215 16.04 -6.47 4.04
C PHE A 215 16.40 -7.21 5.30
N ASP A 216 15.44 -7.39 6.19
CA ASP A 216 15.67 -7.11 7.52
C ASP A 216 16.15 -8.21 8.37
N ASN A 217 15.94 -9.19 8.48
CA ASN A 217 16.24 -9.95 9.69
C ASN A 217 17.20 -11.14 9.47
N ALA A 218 17.36 -11.61 8.27
CA ALA A 218 18.33 -12.66 8.00
C ALA A 218 19.73 -12.10 7.69
N LEU A 219 19.80 -10.97 7.00
CA LEU A 219 21.07 -10.35 6.60
C LEU A 219 21.64 -9.41 7.66
N LEU A 220 20.81 -8.89 8.58
CA LEU A 220 21.22 -7.86 9.55
C LEU A 220 21.47 -8.39 10.96
N ARG A 221 21.49 -9.70 11.19
CA ARG A 221 21.61 -10.29 12.55
C ARG A 221 22.96 -10.08 13.23
N ASP A 222 24.01 -9.72 12.51
CA ASP A 222 25.37 -9.60 13.06
C ASP A 222 25.86 -8.15 13.16
N GLY A 223 25.16 -7.31 13.97
CA GLY A 223 25.79 -6.10 14.55
C GLY A 223 26.12 -4.97 13.57
N ILE A 224 25.37 -4.80 12.49
CA ILE A 224 25.64 -3.77 11.49
C ILE A 224 25.31 -2.39 12.04
N GLN A 225 26.26 -1.49 11.96
CA GLN A 225 26.08 -0.08 12.27
C GLN A 225 24.99 0.52 11.38
N GLU A 226 23.99 1.13 12.01
CA GLU A 226 22.83 1.75 11.37
C GLU A 226 23.20 3.04 10.63
N LYS A 227 23.86 2.92 9.49
CA LYS A 227 24.08 4.05 8.60
C LYS A 227 22.92 4.13 7.59
N ARG A 228 21.76 4.60 8.04
CA ARG A 228 20.54 4.64 7.20
C ARG A 228 19.86 5.98 7.24
N ILE A 229 19.31 6.37 6.09
CA ILE A 229 18.44 7.52 5.92
C ILE A 229 17.11 6.99 5.36
N PHE A 230 15.99 7.37 5.98
CA PHE A 230 14.66 6.94 5.56
C PHE A 230 13.96 8.07 4.82
N PHE A 231 13.35 7.74 3.68
CA PHE A 231 12.52 8.64 2.90
C PHE A 231 11.17 7.98 2.61
N ASN A 232 10.13 8.78 2.52
CA ASN A 232 8.79 8.34 2.16
C ASN A 232 8.42 8.66 0.70
N THR A 233 9.38 9.08 -0.11
CA THR A 233 9.17 9.40 -1.53
C THR A 233 10.34 8.94 -2.38
N VAL A 234 10.04 8.43 -3.58
CA VAL A 234 11.04 8.06 -4.60
C VAL A 234 11.90 9.26 -5.00
N SER A 235 11.29 10.44 -5.16
CA SER A 235 12.00 11.66 -5.56
C SER A 235 13.10 12.06 -4.58
N ALA A 236 12.91 11.83 -3.27
CA ALA A 236 13.96 12.09 -2.27
C ALA A 236 15.10 11.06 -2.41
N CYS A 237 14.77 9.78 -2.60
CA CYS A 237 15.76 8.74 -2.88
C CYS A 237 16.58 9.07 -4.13
N GLU A 238 15.92 9.42 -5.22
CA GLU A 238 16.55 9.82 -6.49
C GLU A 238 17.51 11.01 -6.31
N TYR A 239 17.06 12.05 -5.62
CA TYR A 239 17.90 13.22 -5.35
C TYR A 239 19.17 12.86 -4.59
N PHE A 240 19.06 12.00 -3.57
CA PHE A 240 20.22 11.57 -2.77
C PHE A 240 21.15 10.66 -3.57
N LEU A 241 20.62 9.72 -4.35
CA LEU A 241 21.41 8.87 -5.23
C LEU A 241 22.23 9.70 -6.24
N LEU A 242 21.62 10.69 -6.87
CA LEU A 242 22.30 11.54 -7.86
C LEU A 242 23.35 12.47 -7.22
N ASN A 243 23.21 12.84 -5.95
CA ASN A 243 24.00 13.90 -5.33
C ASN A 243 24.96 13.43 -4.22
N SER A 244 24.94 12.15 -3.86
CA SER A 244 25.80 11.59 -2.82
C SER A 244 26.30 10.19 -3.19
N ASP A 245 27.05 9.56 -2.31
CA ASP A 245 27.63 8.21 -2.45
C ASP A 245 26.75 7.13 -1.81
N VAL A 246 25.52 7.47 -1.44
CA VAL A 246 24.57 6.53 -0.82
C VAL A 246 24.18 5.41 -1.78
N VAL A 247 23.71 4.32 -1.21
CA VAL A 247 23.17 3.17 -1.94
C VAL A 247 21.72 2.91 -1.52
N LEU A 248 20.89 2.47 -2.46
CA LEU A 248 19.53 2.00 -2.20
C LEU A 248 19.46 0.51 -2.58
N PHE A 249 19.13 -0.33 -1.61
CA PHE A 249 18.78 -1.72 -1.94
C PHE A 249 17.42 -1.78 -2.63
N ALA A 250 17.35 -2.57 -3.69
CA ALA A 250 16.17 -2.71 -4.51
C ALA A 250 15.91 -4.18 -4.87
N SER A 251 14.67 -4.51 -5.15
CA SER A 251 14.31 -5.73 -5.81
C SER A 251 14.32 -5.53 -7.33
N LYS A 252 14.39 -6.61 -8.09
CA LYS A 252 14.27 -6.61 -9.54
C LYS A 252 13.11 -5.75 -10.07
N TRP A 253 12.00 -5.73 -9.36
CA TRP A 253 10.75 -5.07 -9.79
C TRP A 253 10.62 -3.60 -9.37
N THR A 254 11.60 -3.08 -8.63
CA THR A 254 11.65 -1.66 -8.20
C THR A 254 12.73 -0.87 -8.94
N THR A 255 13.56 -1.54 -9.72
CA THR A 255 14.68 -0.92 -10.45
C THR A 255 14.22 0.04 -11.54
N GLY A 256 13.13 -0.25 -12.23
CA GLY A 256 12.58 0.58 -13.30
C GLY A 256 12.08 1.95 -12.85
N CYS A 257 11.86 2.16 -11.54
CA CYS A 257 11.57 3.49 -11.00
C CYS A 257 12.69 4.52 -11.28
N PHE A 258 13.89 4.06 -11.65
CA PHE A 258 15.08 4.89 -11.88
C PHE A 258 15.63 4.81 -13.31
N GLU A 259 14.95 4.11 -14.26
CA GLU A 259 15.45 3.86 -15.63
C GLU A 259 15.75 5.12 -16.45
N HIS A 260 15.10 6.25 -16.14
CA HIS A 260 15.27 7.51 -16.90
C HIS A 260 16.28 8.47 -16.27
N SER A 261 17.00 8.04 -15.24
CA SER A 261 17.95 8.86 -14.50
C SER A 261 19.39 8.34 -14.69
N GLN A 262 20.38 9.11 -14.25
CA GLN A 262 21.77 8.67 -14.19
C GLN A 262 22.02 7.73 -12.98
N ILE A 263 21.06 6.89 -12.67
CA ILE A 263 21.14 5.92 -11.60
C ILE A 263 21.36 4.55 -12.24
N HIS A 264 22.38 3.86 -11.81
CA HIS A 264 22.68 2.51 -12.25
C HIS A 264 22.13 1.50 -11.27
N THR A 265 21.55 0.44 -11.80
CA THR A 265 21.11 -0.73 -11.05
C THR A 265 22.16 -1.83 -11.20
N ILE A 266 22.67 -2.31 -10.07
CA ILE A 266 23.80 -3.26 -10.03
C ILE A 266 23.36 -4.48 -9.24
N PRO A 267 23.49 -5.71 -9.77
CA PRO A 267 23.17 -6.94 -9.06
C PRO A 267 24.09 -7.13 -7.84
N VAL A 268 23.49 -7.64 -6.75
CA VAL A 268 24.20 -7.97 -5.51
C VAL A 268 24.40 -9.47 -5.43
N GLU A 269 25.66 -9.87 -5.38
CA GLU A 269 26.05 -11.25 -5.12
C GLU A 269 26.08 -11.49 -3.61
N LEU A 270 25.39 -12.51 -3.16
CA LEU A 270 25.32 -12.89 -1.75
C LEU A 270 26.46 -13.84 -1.39
N ASP A 271 27.04 -13.62 -0.21
CA ASP A 271 28.04 -14.54 0.32
C ASP A 271 27.39 -15.90 0.63
N SER A 272 28.08 -17.00 0.27
CA SER A 272 27.62 -18.36 0.50
C SER A 272 27.38 -18.73 1.97
N ASN A 273 27.80 -17.88 2.89
CA ASN A 273 27.63 -18.05 4.34
C ASN A 273 26.40 -17.35 4.91
N LEU A 274 25.64 -16.61 4.09
CA LEU A 274 24.41 -15.96 4.54
C LEU A 274 23.29 -17.00 4.76
N PRO A 275 22.44 -16.82 5.79
CA PRO A 275 21.40 -17.79 6.13
C PRO A 275 20.18 -17.73 5.20
N THR A 276 20.30 -17.11 4.04
CA THR A 276 19.23 -16.91 3.04
C THR A 276 19.72 -17.36 1.67
N GLU A 277 18.83 -17.97 0.89
CA GLU A 277 19.09 -18.30 -0.52
C GLU A 277 19.13 -17.04 -1.41
N GLY A 278 18.80 -15.87 -0.83
CA GLY A 278 18.86 -14.57 -1.52
C GLY A 278 17.78 -14.37 -2.57
N ILE A 279 16.72 -15.15 -2.52
CA ILE A 279 15.64 -15.09 -3.48
C ILE A 279 14.53 -14.21 -2.93
N ASN A 280 14.16 -13.20 -3.72
CA ASN A 280 12.92 -12.45 -3.52
C ASN A 280 11.81 -13.08 -4.36
N GLU A 281 10.60 -13.09 -3.81
CA GLU A 281 9.41 -13.53 -4.52
C GLU A 281 8.44 -12.35 -4.67
N LEU A 282 8.00 -12.08 -5.89
CA LEU A 282 6.88 -11.19 -6.15
C LEU A 282 5.59 -11.95 -5.89
N ILE A 283 4.81 -11.46 -4.95
CA ILE A 283 3.57 -12.07 -4.47
C ILE A 283 2.36 -11.26 -4.91
N LEU A 284 1.38 -11.96 -5.46
CA LEU A 284 0.00 -11.51 -5.54
C LEU A 284 -0.77 -12.06 -4.34
N VAL A 285 -1.49 -11.20 -3.64
CA VAL A 285 -2.38 -11.59 -2.54
C VAL A 285 -3.81 -11.12 -2.83
N LYS A 286 -4.78 -11.96 -2.50
CA LYS A 286 -6.22 -11.67 -2.54
C LYS A 286 -6.95 -12.35 -1.39
N ARG A 287 -8.20 -12.00 -1.13
CA ARG A 287 -9.04 -12.69 -0.15
C ARG A 287 -9.35 -14.11 -0.59
N ALA A 288 -9.27 -15.05 0.36
CA ALA A 288 -9.53 -16.47 0.09
C ALA A 288 -10.99 -16.70 -0.31
N GLY A 289 -11.18 -17.53 -1.35
CA GLY A 289 -12.51 -17.89 -1.86
C GLY A 289 -13.16 -16.83 -2.75
N GLU A 290 -12.61 -15.64 -2.90
CA GLU A 290 -13.10 -14.63 -3.83
C GLU A 290 -12.61 -14.89 -5.25
N GLN A 291 -13.53 -14.82 -6.20
CA GLN A 291 -13.19 -14.94 -7.62
C GLN A 291 -12.86 -13.56 -8.19
N MET A 292 -11.77 -13.49 -8.94
CA MET A 292 -11.40 -12.27 -9.64
C MET A 292 -12.48 -11.87 -10.65
N THR A 293 -12.81 -10.59 -10.69
CA THR A 293 -13.61 -9.97 -11.73
C THR A 293 -12.90 -10.04 -13.09
N GLU A 294 -13.58 -9.69 -14.17
CA GLU A 294 -12.96 -9.60 -15.50
C GLU A 294 -11.84 -8.55 -15.51
N THR A 295 -12.07 -7.39 -14.91
CA THR A 295 -11.10 -6.29 -14.84
C THR A 295 -9.82 -6.73 -14.09
N GLU A 296 -9.98 -7.40 -12.95
CA GLU A 296 -8.84 -7.91 -12.17
C GLU A 296 -8.05 -8.97 -12.93
N ARG A 297 -8.72 -9.91 -13.63
CA ARG A 297 -8.04 -10.91 -14.46
C ARG A 297 -7.22 -10.27 -15.57
N VAL A 298 -7.82 -9.31 -16.31
CA VAL A 298 -7.12 -8.57 -17.36
C VAL A 298 -5.92 -7.80 -16.79
N PHE A 299 -6.08 -7.21 -15.62
CA PHE A 299 -4.96 -6.52 -14.95
C PHE A 299 -3.82 -7.48 -14.60
N VAL A 300 -4.12 -8.62 -13.98
CA VAL A 300 -3.10 -9.64 -13.64
C VAL A 300 -2.42 -10.18 -14.89
N GLU A 301 -3.15 -10.43 -15.99
CA GLU A 301 -2.58 -10.81 -17.28
C GLU A 301 -1.60 -9.74 -17.80
N ASN A 302 -1.97 -8.46 -17.71
CA ASN A 302 -1.10 -7.35 -18.10
C ASN A 302 0.15 -7.27 -17.21
N VAL A 303 0.03 -7.49 -15.90
CA VAL A 303 1.18 -7.60 -14.98
C VAL A 303 2.12 -8.73 -15.41
N MET A 304 1.59 -9.92 -15.66
CA MET A 304 2.40 -11.07 -16.10
C MET A 304 3.12 -10.80 -17.43
N ASN A 305 2.45 -10.11 -18.36
CA ASN A 305 3.06 -9.72 -19.64
C ASN A 305 4.21 -8.72 -19.44
N GLN A 306 4.10 -7.76 -18.51
CA GLN A 306 5.21 -6.85 -18.19
C GLN A 306 6.41 -7.61 -17.62
N ILE A 307 6.18 -8.50 -16.65
CA ILE A 307 7.23 -9.33 -16.03
C ILE A 307 7.93 -10.21 -17.08
N HIS A 308 7.19 -10.82 -18.00
CA HIS A 308 7.76 -11.69 -19.04
C HIS A 308 8.56 -10.89 -20.08
N THR A 309 8.11 -9.69 -20.43
CA THR A 309 8.82 -8.82 -21.38
C THR A 309 10.16 -8.36 -20.80
N ALA A 310 10.19 -7.98 -19.51
CA ALA A 310 11.42 -7.64 -18.80
C ALA A 310 12.41 -8.82 -18.80
N LYS A 311 11.95 -10.06 -18.54
CA LYS A 311 12.81 -11.27 -18.59
C LYS A 311 13.38 -11.56 -19.98
N ALA A 312 12.65 -11.26 -21.05
CA ALA A 312 13.14 -11.45 -22.41
C ALA A 312 14.27 -10.47 -22.75
N ALA A 313 14.09 -9.19 -22.34
CA ALA A 313 15.10 -8.15 -22.52
C ALA A 313 16.40 -8.43 -21.74
N GLU A 314 16.30 -8.94 -20.51
CA GLU A 314 17.46 -9.35 -19.70
C GLU A 314 18.28 -10.44 -20.39
N ARG A 315 17.65 -11.49 -20.94
CA ARG A 315 18.32 -12.59 -21.64
C ARG A 315 19.01 -12.16 -22.94
N GLU A 316 18.46 -11.16 -23.64
CA GLU A 316 19.07 -10.61 -24.86
C GLU A 316 20.28 -9.72 -24.54
N SER A 317 20.37 -9.15 -23.35
CA SER A 317 21.51 -8.34 -22.90
C SER A 317 22.67 -9.17 -22.34
N GLU A 318 22.42 -10.44 -21.94
CA GLU A 318 23.43 -11.38 -21.41
C GLU A 318 24.04 -12.29 -22.48
N GLY A 319 23.53 -12.29 -23.73
CA GLY A 319 24.00 -13.12 -24.85
C GLY A 319 24.76 -12.35 -25.90
#